data_0099da6279811fe14a1de876efe1dbc1
#
_entry.id   0099da6279811fe14a1de876efe1dbc1
#
_cell.length_a   1.000
_cell.length_b   1.000
_cell.length_c   1.000
_cell.angle_alpha   90.00
_cell.angle_beta   90.00
_cell.angle_gamma   90.00
#
_symmetry.space_group_name_H-M   'P 1'
#
loop_
_entity.id
_entity.type
_entity.pdbx_description
1 polymer ?
#
loop_
_entity_poly.entity_id
_entity_poly.type
_entity_poly.pdbx_seq_one_letter_code
_entity_poly.pdbx_strand_id
1 'polypeptide(L)'
;MKADRRTSHLELRVRRTMILFGGIAVLALLLIPATSGASGSAGVRPQTAGSTAEEINQGKQIYAQSCASCHGPNPNGPSEYSTVPSLRDVGGAAAVDWAVRTGRMPYSSTKGPAIARGKPKFNEQQTRALALYVGQAVGDTLIPEVDAAKGDVAKGQQLYAQACAACHGMSGAGSALGGENIAPTMLGVSPLDVAEAIKIGPGQMPPGGGIPNYTPTDAQSIRNVNDIAAYVQALNTNNLNRGGAPIGGKGPVPEGFVAWVIGLGLLVLVIRWLGTRH
;
A
#
# COMPACT_ATOMS: atom_id res chain seq x y z
N MET A 1 -68.51 -19.97 13.18
CA MET A 1 -67.91 -18.71 12.81
C MET A 1 -67.09 -18.08 13.98
N LYS A 2 -66.06 -18.75 14.52
CA LYS A 2 -65.21 -18.20 15.58
C LYS A 2 -63.68 -18.38 15.35
N ALA A 3 -63.27 -18.87 14.14
CA ALA A 3 -61.87 -19.14 13.87
C ALA A 3 -61.12 -17.99 13.17
N ASP A 4 -61.78 -16.96 12.66
CA ASP A 4 -61.21 -15.95 11.78
C ASP A 4 -60.57 -14.73 12.53
N ARG A 5 -60.89 -14.52 13.78
CA ARG A 5 -60.32 -13.37 14.52
C ARG A 5 -58.94 -13.59 15.12
N ARG A 6 -58.48 -14.83 15.27
CA ARG A 6 -57.15 -15.12 15.90
C ARG A 6 -56.02 -14.98 14.88
N THR A 7 -56.26 -15.27 13.61
CA THR A 7 -55.27 -15.18 12.54
C THR A 7 -54.94 -13.74 12.18
N SER A 8 -55.95 -12.85 12.18
CA SER A 8 -55.76 -11.43 11.86
C SER A 8 -54.89 -10.66 12.88
N HIS A 9 -55.01 -11.01 14.15
CA HIS A 9 -54.21 -10.38 15.24
C HIS A 9 -52.74 -10.86 15.24
N LEU A 10 -52.48 -12.09 14.83
CA LEU A 10 -51.13 -12.65 14.73
C LEU A 10 -50.40 -12.02 13.55
N GLU A 11 -51.01 -11.88 12.41
CA GLU A 11 -50.46 -11.24 11.22
C GLU A 11 -50.14 -9.74 11.46
N LEU A 12 -51.02 -9.03 12.16
CA LEU A 12 -50.80 -7.62 12.48
C LEU A 12 -49.61 -7.42 13.45
N ARG A 13 -49.44 -8.34 14.40
CA ARG A 13 -48.29 -8.31 15.34
C ARG A 13 -46.99 -8.61 14.63
N VAL A 14 -46.94 -9.61 13.76
CA VAL A 14 -45.74 -9.95 12.95
C VAL A 14 -45.35 -8.81 12.03
N ARG A 15 -46.34 -8.15 11.38
CA ARG A 15 -46.06 -6.97 10.53
C ARG A 15 -45.50 -5.79 11.30
N ARG A 16 -46.02 -5.47 12.50
CA ARG A 16 -45.52 -4.39 13.35
C ARG A 16 -44.12 -4.67 13.85
N THR A 17 -43.79 -5.92 14.20
CA THR A 17 -42.45 -6.31 14.66
C THR A 17 -41.44 -6.25 13.52
N MET A 18 -41.78 -6.67 12.30
CA MET A 18 -40.86 -6.57 11.14
C MET A 18 -40.60 -5.12 10.71
N ILE A 19 -41.58 -4.23 10.80
CA ILE A 19 -41.38 -2.80 10.48
C ILE A 19 -40.47 -2.13 11.54
N LEU A 20 -40.62 -2.47 12.81
CA LEU A 20 -39.78 -1.95 13.91
C LEU A 20 -38.34 -2.44 13.80
N PHE A 21 -38.11 -3.73 13.55
CA PHE A 21 -36.75 -4.26 13.37
C PHE A 21 -36.09 -3.83 12.08
N GLY A 22 -36.83 -3.70 10.98
CA GLY A 22 -36.32 -3.16 9.72
C GLY A 22 -35.92 -1.67 9.81
N GLY A 23 -36.73 -0.87 10.52
CA GLY A 23 -36.44 0.55 10.73
C GLY A 23 -35.22 0.79 11.62
N ILE A 24 -35.02 -0.03 12.67
CA ILE A 24 -33.86 0.08 13.57
C ILE A 24 -32.57 -0.34 12.85
N ALA A 25 -32.58 -1.35 12.00
CA ALA A 25 -31.42 -1.78 11.24
C ALA A 25 -30.96 -0.72 10.23
N VAL A 26 -31.89 0.00 9.59
CA VAL A 26 -31.56 1.09 8.66
C VAL A 26 -31.06 2.33 9.40
N LEU A 27 -31.59 2.63 10.59
CA LEU A 27 -31.15 3.77 11.40
C LEU A 27 -29.78 3.54 12.02
N ALA A 28 -29.42 2.30 12.36
CA ALA A 28 -28.10 1.96 12.91
C ALA A 28 -26.98 2.08 11.87
N LEU A 29 -27.27 1.92 10.57
CA LEU A 29 -26.30 2.12 9.50
C LEU A 29 -25.98 3.60 9.21
N LEU A 30 -26.84 4.53 9.65
CA LEU A 30 -26.66 5.97 9.43
C LEU A 30 -25.87 6.66 10.54
N LEU A 31 -25.55 5.95 11.63
CA LEU A 31 -24.89 6.51 12.81
C LEU A 31 -23.43 6.05 13.00
N ILE A 32 -22.79 5.51 11.95
CA ILE A 32 -21.36 5.21 12.01
C ILE A 32 -20.59 6.54 11.88
N PRO A 33 -19.93 7.04 12.93
CA PRO A 33 -19.12 8.24 12.81
C PRO A 33 -17.96 7.95 11.84
N ALA A 34 -17.86 8.75 10.78
CA ALA A 34 -16.69 8.75 9.92
C ALA A 34 -15.48 9.25 10.74
N THR A 35 -14.71 8.34 11.30
CA THR A 35 -13.40 8.68 11.85
C THR A 35 -12.47 8.98 10.69
N SER A 36 -12.37 10.26 10.36
CA SER A 36 -11.37 10.80 9.44
C SER A 36 -9.99 10.60 10.09
N GLY A 37 -9.32 9.50 9.75
CA GLY A 37 -7.91 9.33 10.06
C GLY A 37 -7.13 10.42 9.32
N ALA A 38 -6.69 11.43 10.05
CA ALA A 38 -5.74 12.41 9.53
C ALA A 38 -4.43 11.68 9.20
N SER A 39 -4.25 11.34 7.93
CA SER A 39 -2.94 10.92 7.42
C SER A 39 -2.03 12.13 7.51
N GLY A 40 -1.08 12.09 8.46
CA GLY A 40 -0.04 13.08 8.55
C GLY A 40 0.68 13.20 7.22
N SER A 41 0.71 14.39 6.64
CA SER A 41 1.52 14.73 5.49
C SER A 41 2.98 14.53 5.90
N ALA A 42 3.59 13.43 5.41
CA ALA A 42 5.03 13.26 5.50
C ALA A 42 5.68 14.39 4.72
N GLY A 43 6.34 15.30 5.43
CA GLY A 43 7.02 16.44 4.85
C GLY A 43 8.03 15.97 3.80
N VAL A 44 8.06 16.67 2.68
CA VAL A 44 9.06 16.52 1.64
C VAL A 44 10.44 16.77 2.26
N ARG A 45 11.28 15.75 2.27
CA ARG A 45 12.68 15.88 2.68
C ARG A 45 13.44 16.75 1.68
N PRO A 46 14.14 17.79 2.11
CA PRO A 46 15.13 18.43 1.25
C PRO A 46 16.31 17.46 1.04
N GLN A 47 16.47 16.96 -0.17
CA GLN A 47 17.51 15.96 -0.50
C GLN A 47 18.87 16.58 -0.87
N THR A 48 19.05 17.88 -0.71
CA THR A 48 20.19 18.63 -1.24
C THR A 48 21.32 18.95 -0.23
N ALA A 49 21.29 18.40 0.97
CA ALA A 49 22.46 18.49 1.85
C ALA A 49 23.48 17.43 1.46
N GLY A 50 24.63 17.81 0.97
CA GLY A 50 25.76 16.91 0.72
C GLY A 50 26.04 16.05 1.97
N SER A 51 26.32 14.75 1.77
CA SER A 51 26.65 13.85 2.87
C SER A 51 27.91 14.31 3.56
N THR A 52 27.85 14.54 4.88
CA THR A 52 29.03 14.84 5.68
C THR A 52 29.81 13.56 5.98
N ALA A 53 31.13 13.68 6.17
CA ALA A 53 31.96 12.55 6.59
C ALA A 53 31.45 11.91 7.90
N GLU A 54 30.86 12.74 8.77
CA GLU A 54 30.27 12.28 10.03
C GLU A 54 29.00 11.44 9.81
N GLU A 55 28.12 11.86 8.90
CA GLU A 55 26.93 11.08 8.53
C GLU A 55 27.29 9.71 7.95
N ILE A 56 28.30 9.66 7.08
CA ILE A 56 28.82 8.39 6.53
C ILE A 56 29.45 7.52 7.63
N ASN A 57 30.20 8.10 8.57
CA ASN A 57 30.75 7.37 9.70
C ASN A 57 29.66 6.81 10.62
N GLN A 58 28.60 7.55 10.86
CA GLN A 58 27.43 7.05 11.58
C GLN A 58 26.80 5.86 10.85
N GLY A 59 26.63 5.96 9.54
CA GLY A 59 26.12 4.87 8.69
C GLY A 59 26.99 3.62 8.78
N LYS A 60 28.31 3.79 8.76
CA LYS A 60 29.29 2.70 8.94
C LYS A 60 29.12 1.99 10.28
N GLN A 61 28.95 2.73 11.36
CA GLN A 61 28.75 2.15 12.68
C GLN A 61 27.45 1.35 12.76
N ILE A 62 26.35 1.91 12.24
CA ILE A 62 25.04 1.23 12.16
C ILE A 62 25.16 -0.06 11.34
N TYR A 63 25.84 0.01 10.20
CA TYR A 63 26.05 -1.14 9.33
C TYR A 63 26.80 -2.26 10.07
N ALA A 64 27.91 -1.94 10.70
CA ALA A 64 28.74 -2.90 11.44
C ALA A 64 27.95 -3.60 12.56
N GLN A 65 27.06 -2.88 13.23
CA GLN A 65 26.29 -3.40 14.37
C GLN A 65 25.05 -4.20 13.95
N SER A 66 24.43 -3.89 12.81
CA SER A 66 23.08 -4.36 12.49
C SER A 66 22.94 -5.06 11.15
N CYS A 67 23.93 -4.97 10.27
CA CYS A 67 23.85 -5.46 8.90
C CYS A 67 24.98 -6.44 8.54
N ALA A 68 26.18 -6.18 9.03
CA ALA A 68 27.40 -6.90 8.66
C ALA A 68 27.35 -8.40 8.97
N SER A 69 26.60 -8.81 10.01
CA SER A 69 26.44 -10.22 10.38
C SER A 69 25.78 -11.08 9.29
N CYS A 70 25.00 -10.46 8.39
CA CYS A 70 24.35 -11.16 7.29
C CYS A 70 24.91 -10.73 5.93
N HIS A 71 25.16 -9.43 5.73
CA HIS A 71 25.60 -8.88 4.45
C HIS A 71 27.13 -8.81 4.31
N GLY A 72 27.89 -9.34 5.30
CA GLY A 72 29.35 -9.28 5.32
C GLY A 72 29.89 -7.94 5.85
N PRO A 73 31.17 -7.87 6.24
CA PRO A 73 31.77 -6.67 6.82
C PRO A 73 31.96 -5.53 5.82
N ASN A 74 31.97 -5.83 4.52
CA ASN A 74 32.07 -4.88 3.44
C ASN A 74 30.77 -4.89 2.59
N PRO A 75 30.02 -3.77 2.52
CA PRO A 75 28.79 -3.71 1.71
C PRO A 75 28.99 -4.05 0.23
N ASN A 76 30.17 -3.81 -0.32
CA ASN A 76 30.55 -4.14 -1.69
C ASN A 76 31.10 -5.57 -1.86
N GLY A 77 31.17 -6.31 -0.76
CA GLY A 77 31.66 -7.69 -0.73
C GLY A 77 30.54 -8.73 -0.88
N PRO A 78 30.92 -10.00 -0.81
CA PRO A 78 29.94 -11.09 -0.74
C PRO A 78 29.19 -11.04 0.59
N SER A 79 27.94 -11.49 0.57
CA SER A 79 27.17 -11.72 1.79
C SER A 79 27.69 -12.93 2.57
N GLU A 80 27.50 -12.95 3.88
CA GLU A 80 27.91 -14.04 4.76
C GLU A 80 27.15 -15.36 4.45
N TYR A 81 25.90 -15.25 3.97
CA TYR A 81 25.05 -16.38 3.65
C TYR A 81 24.63 -16.34 2.18
N SER A 82 24.62 -17.48 1.51
CA SER A 82 24.20 -17.63 0.11
C SER A 82 22.73 -17.24 -0.15
N THR A 83 21.91 -17.25 0.90
CA THR A 83 20.49 -16.86 0.83
C THR A 83 20.28 -15.35 1.01
N VAL A 84 21.34 -14.60 1.36
CA VAL A 84 21.29 -13.17 1.54
C VAL A 84 21.87 -12.49 0.30
N PRO A 85 21.12 -11.61 -0.39
CA PRO A 85 21.62 -10.96 -1.59
C PRO A 85 22.79 -10.02 -1.29
N SER A 86 23.74 -9.93 -2.22
CA SER A 86 24.79 -8.91 -2.17
C SER A 86 24.19 -7.52 -2.27
N LEU A 87 24.65 -6.58 -1.44
CA LEU A 87 24.18 -5.20 -1.48
C LEU A 87 24.63 -4.45 -2.75
N ARG A 88 25.63 -4.96 -3.45
CA ARG A 88 26.07 -4.44 -4.76
C ARG A 88 24.96 -4.49 -5.81
N ASP A 89 24.15 -5.54 -5.78
CA ASP A 89 23.23 -5.87 -6.86
C ASP A 89 21.77 -5.47 -6.57
N VAL A 90 21.51 -4.84 -5.40
CA VAL A 90 20.13 -4.56 -4.96
C VAL A 90 19.67 -3.12 -5.15
N GLY A 91 20.47 -2.23 -5.75
CA GLY A 91 20.05 -0.84 -6.06
C GLY A 91 20.55 0.24 -5.11
N GLY A 92 21.70 0.01 -4.45
CA GLY A 92 22.45 1.04 -3.75
C GLY A 92 21.73 1.72 -2.61
N ALA A 93 21.93 3.04 -2.48
CA ALA A 93 21.34 3.84 -1.39
C ALA A 93 19.82 3.77 -1.34
N ALA A 94 19.14 3.82 -2.50
CA ALA A 94 17.68 3.75 -2.56
C ALA A 94 17.13 2.43 -2.02
N ALA A 95 17.79 1.31 -2.31
CA ALA A 95 17.38 0.01 -1.81
C ALA A 95 17.50 -0.10 -0.28
N VAL A 96 18.58 0.44 0.27
CA VAL A 96 18.82 0.47 1.71
C VAL A 96 17.79 1.39 2.39
N ASP A 97 17.61 2.62 1.89
CA ASP A 97 16.63 3.55 2.46
C ASP A 97 15.23 2.94 2.44
N TRP A 98 14.80 2.41 1.30
CA TRP A 98 13.51 1.78 1.15
C TRP A 98 13.30 0.58 2.09
N ALA A 99 14.27 -0.34 2.16
CA ALA A 99 14.13 -1.55 2.98
C ALA A 99 14.12 -1.24 4.48
N VAL A 100 14.95 -0.31 4.91
CA VAL A 100 15.10 0.07 6.32
C VAL A 100 13.95 0.97 6.78
N ARG A 101 13.61 1.99 6.00
CA ARG A 101 12.52 2.94 6.31
C ARG A 101 11.15 2.27 6.29
N THR A 102 10.95 1.25 5.47
CA THR A 102 9.70 0.48 5.45
C THR A 102 9.68 -0.69 6.43
N GLY A 103 10.72 -0.84 7.25
CA GLY A 103 10.82 -1.89 8.27
C GLY A 103 10.99 -3.30 7.73
N ARG A 104 11.41 -3.45 6.46
CA ARG A 104 11.77 -4.73 5.85
C ARG A 104 13.12 -5.22 6.32
N MET A 105 14.02 -4.29 6.65
CA MET A 105 15.34 -4.55 7.23
C MET A 105 15.52 -3.74 8.52
N PRO A 106 16.34 -4.20 9.47
CA PRO A 106 16.96 -5.52 9.54
C PRO A 106 15.95 -6.65 9.78
N TYR A 107 16.19 -7.78 9.12
CA TYR A 107 15.33 -8.95 9.21
C TYR A 107 15.78 -9.88 10.34
N SER A 108 14.83 -10.50 11.03
CA SER A 108 15.13 -11.35 12.20
C SER A 108 15.39 -12.82 11.86
N SER A 109 15.24 -13.21 10.60
CA SER A 109 15.38 -14.62 10.15
C SER A 109 15.95 -14.68 8.74
N THR A 110 16.90 -15.57 8.52
CA THR A 110 17.43 -15.89 7.18
C THR A 110 16.56 -16.90 6.42
N LYS A 111 15.46 -17.35 7.02
CA LYS A 111 14.52 -18.31 6.45
C LYS A 111 13.17 -17.61 6.24
N GLY A 112 12.72 -17.49 5.01
CA GLY A 112 11.37 -17.02 4.75
C GLY A 112 11.20 -16.30 3.42
N PRO A 113 9.92 -16.11 3.01
CA PRO A 113 9.55 -15.44 1.78
C PRO A 113 9.87 -13.93 1.85
N ALA A 114 9.59 -13.23 0.74
CA ALA A 114 9.77 -11.81 0.62
C ALA A 114 9.26 -11.03 1.84
N ILE A 115 10.08 -10.13 2.34
CA ILE A 115 9.89 -9.45 3.61
C ILE A 115 8.76 -8.44 3.49
N ALA A 116 7.69 -8.66 4.25
CA ALA A 116 6.58 -7.73 4.34
C ALA A 116 7.02 -6.42 5.03
N ARG A 117 6.29 -5.33 4.74
CA ARG A 117 6.47 -4.05 5.45
C ARG A 117 6.29 -4.24 6.95
N GLY A 118 7.20 -3.70 7.73
CA GLY A 118 7.20 -3.78 9.18
C GLY A 118 7.34 -2.43 9.87
N LYS A 119 7.58 -2.44 11.16
CA LYS A 119 7.91 -1.22 11.90
C LYS A 119 9.40 -0.89 11.72
N PRO A 120 9.76 0.33 11.27
CA PRO A 120 11.14 0.76 11.16
C PRO A 120 11.87 0.66 12.52
N LYS A 121 13.11 0.18 12.51
CA LYS A 121 13.96 0.08 13.71
C LYS A 121 14.88 1.29 13.89
N PHE A 122 15.07 2.08 12.84
CA PHE A 122 15.92 3.26 12.83
C PHE A 122 15.08 4.51 12.53
N ASN A 123 15.53 5.65 13.06
CA ASN A 123 14.94 6.93 12.71
C ASN A 123 15.42 7.38 11.32
N GLU A 124 14.84 8.47 10.79
CA GLU A 124 15.15 8.96 9.45
C GLU A 124 16.63 9.30 9.23
N GLN A 125 17.28 9.96 10.21
CA GLN A 125 18.69 10.33 10.13
C GLN A 125 19.58 9.08 10.07
N GLN A 126 19.31 8.10 10.92
CA GLN A 126 20.03 6.83 10.95
C GLN A 126 19.85 6.04 9.64
N THR A 127 18.62 6.01 9.13
CA THR A 127 18.31 5.33 7.86
C THR A 127 19.06 5.99 6.70
N ARG A 128 19.04 7.33 6.64
CA ARG A 128 19.76 8.08 5.62
C ARG A 128 21.28 7.86 5.72
N ALA A 129 21.85 7.94 6.92
CA ALA A 129 23.28 7.72 7.14
C ALA A 129 23.69 6.33 6.66
N LEU A 130 22.91 5.30 7.00
CA LEU A 130 23.14 3.93 6.56
C LEU A 130 23.05 3.79 5.04
N ALA A 131 22.04 4.37 4.42
CA ALA A 131 21.85 4.35 2.97
C ALA A 131 23.00 5.02 2.22
N LEU A 132 23.48 6.17 2.70
CA LEU A 132 24.60 6.88 2.11
C LEU A 132 25.92 6.09 2.25
N TYR A 133 26.17 5.50 3.42
CA TYR A 133 27.35 4.66 3.61
C TYR A 133 27.39 3.46 2.64
N VAL A 134 26.29 2.71 2.57
CA VAL A 134 26.21 1.56 1.66
C VAL A 134 26.25 2.02 0.21
N GLY A 135 25.48 3.05 -0.14
CA GLY A 135 25.45 3.60 -1.50
C GLY A 135 26.83 4.05 -1.97
N GLN A 136 27.62 4.70 -1.12
CA GLN A 136 29.00 5.06 -1.42
C GLN A 136 29.89 3.83 -1.62
N ALA A 137 29.74 2.81 -0.78
CA ALA A 137 30.53 1.59 -0.88
C ALA A 137 30.26 0.80 -2.16
N VAL A 138 29.02 0.79 -2.66
CA VAL A 138 28.61 0.07 -3.88
C VAL A 138 28.59 0.94 -5.15
N GLY A 139 28.85 2.24 -5.01
CA GLY A 139 28.92 3.17 -6.16
C GLY A 139 27.55 3.70 -6.66
N ASP A 140 26.47 3.55 -5.89
CA ASP A 140 25.16 4.12 -6.20
C ASP A 140 24.57 4.84 -4.97
N THR A 141 24.77 6.16 -4.93
CA THR A 141 24.32 7.02 -3.83
C THR A 141 22.96 7.68 -4.12
N LEU A 142 22.34 7.39 -5.29
CA LEU A 142 21.14 8.06 -5.73
C LEU A 142 19.91 7.56 -4.99
N ILE A 143 19.31 8.41 -4.18
CA ILE A 143 17.94 8.28 -3.67
C ILE A 143 17.05 9.17 -4.56
N PRO A 144 15.97 8.65 -5.17
CA PRO A 144 15.15 9.42 -6.09
C PRO A 144 14.50 10.63 -5.41
N GLU A 145 14.50 11.76 -6.11
CA GLU A 145 13.68 12.89 -5.72
C GLU A 145 12.23 12.67 -6.20
N VAL A 146 11.27 12.95 -5.33
CA VAL A 146 9.85 12.85 -5.67
C VAL A 146 9.05 13.92 -4.94
N ASP A 147 8.18 14.59 -5.69
CA ASP A 147 7.23 15.57 -5.17
C ASP A 147 5.85 15.30 -5.78
N ALA A 148 5.03 14.56 -5.03
CA ALA A 148 3.67 14.22 -5.47
C ALA A 148 2.78 15.46 -5.65
N ALA A 149 3.08 16.58 -4.99
CA ALA A 149 2.32 17.81 -5.16
C ALA A 149 2.54 18.48 -6.53
N LYS A 150 3.65 18.16 -7.21
CA LYS A 150 3.94 18.60 -8.58
C LYS A 150 3.42 17.62 -9.64
N GLY A 151 2.88 16.48 -9.25
CA GLY A 151 2.38 15.46 -10.16
C GLY A 151 0.95 15.72 -10.63
N ASP A 152 0.67 15.30 -11.86
CA ASP A 152 -0.68 15.29 -12.45
C ASP A 152 -1.35 13.94 -12.17
N VAL A 153 -2.42 13.96 -11.36
CA VAL A 153 -3.15 12.75 -10.94
C VAL A 153 -3.74 12.00 -12.14
N ALA A 154 -4.23 12.69 -13.18
CA ALA A 154 -4.84 12.04 -14.33
C ALA A 154 -3.79 11.34 -15.21
N LYS A 155 -2.63 11.95 -15.42
CA LYS A 155 -1.50 11.31 -16.09
C LYS A 155 -0.94 10.16 -15.25
N GLY A 156 -0.83 10.35 -13.94
CA GLY A 156 -0.43 9.31 -12.99
C GLY A 156 -1.34 8.10 -13.05
N GLN A 157 -2.65 8.29 -13.16
CA GLN A 157 -3.61 7.21 -13.36
C GLN A 157 -3.35 6.43 -14.65
N GLN A 158 -3.06 7.13 -15.75
CA GLN A 158 -2.75 6.49 -17.04
C GLN A 158 -1.47 5.66 -16.97
N LEU A 159 -0.40 6.24 -16.41
CA LEU A 159 0.89 5.54 -16.21
C LEU A 159 0.75 4.35 -15.27
N TYR A 160 0.01 4.51 -14.18
CA TYR A 160 -0.27 3.45 -13.23
C TYR A 160 -1.05 2.30 -13.88
N ALA A 161 -2.07 2.61 -14.67
CA ALA A 161 -2.85 1.62 -15.40
C ALA A 161 -1.98 0.80 -16.37
N GLN A 162 -1.00 1.42 -17.01
CA GLN A 162 -0.11 0.78 -17.99
C GLN A 162 0.98 -0.06 -17.32
N ALA A 163 1.58 0.43 -16.23
CA ALA A 163 2.80 -0.15 -15.67
C ALA A 163 2.59 -0.89 -14.32
N CYS A 164 1.60 -0.49 -13.52
CA CYS A 164 1.47 -0.92 -12.12
C CYS A 164 0.21 -1.78 -11.87
N ALA A 165 -0.90 -1.45 -12.52
CA ALA A 165 -2.22 -2.01 -12.21
C ALA A 165 -2.33 -3.51 -12.42
N ALA A 166 -1.57 -4.07 -13.37
CA ALA A 166 -1.56 -5.52 -13.63
C ALA A 166 -1.17 -6.33 -12.38
N CYS A 167 -0.26 -5.79 -11.56
CA CYS A 167 0.20 -6.41 -10.34
C CYS A 167 -0.48 -5.83 -9.10
N HIS A 168 -0.60 -4.51 -8.99
CA HIS A 168 -1.10 -3.84 -7.78
C HIS A 168 -2.60 -3.57 -7.78
N GLY A 169 -3.32 -3.90 -8.88
CA GLY A 169 -4.75 -3.58 -9.07
C GLY A 169 -4.99 -2.08 -9.29
N MET A 170 -6.08 -1.72 -10.00
CA MET A 170 -6.43 -0.31 -10.25
C MET A 170 -6.75 0.48 -8.99
N SER A 171 -7.25 -0.19 -7.95
CA SER A 171 -7.53 0.41 -6.65
C SER A 171 -6.30 0.50 -5.74
N GLY A 172 -5.16 -0.02 -6.16
CA GLY A 172 -3.96 -0.10 -5.34
C GLY A 172 -4.05 -1.09 -4.18
N ALA A 173 -5.03 -2.00 -4.17
CA ALA A 173 -5.23 -2.95 -3.08
C ALA A 173 -4.16 -4.04 -3.02
N GLY A 174 -3.39 -4.22 -4.09
CA GLY A 174 -2.47 -5.34 -4.27
C GLY A 174 -3.17 -6.59 -4.79
N SER A 175 -2.41 -7.62 -5.14
CA SER A 175 -2.96 -8.90 -5.57
C SER A 175 -1.96 -10.06 -5.41
N ALA A 176 -2.46 -11.29 -5.46
CA ALA A 176 -1.64 -12.47 -5.59
C ALA A 176 -1.15 -12.61 -7.05
N LEU A 177 0.15 -12.88 -7.21
CA LEU A 177 0.80 -12.97 -8.54
C LEU A 177 1.04 -14.41 -8.99
N GLY A 178 0.61 -15.40 -8.19
CA GLY A 178 0.92 -16.80 -8.40
C GLY A 178 2.22 -17.26 -7.71
N GLY A 179 2.30 -18.54 -7.45
CA GLY A 179 3.29 -19.06 -6.52
C GLY A 179 3.15 -18.38 -5.17
N GLU A 180 3.98 -18.22 -4.32
CA GLU A 180 3.83 -17.52 -3.04
C GLU A 180 4.05 -16.00 -3.15
N ASN A 181 4.00 -15.44 -4.37
CA ASN A 181 4.28 -14.02 -4.63
C ASN A 181 3.03 -13.16 -4.49
N ILE A 182 3.19 -12.01 -3.85
CA ILE A 182 2.14 -11.03 -3.60
C ILE A 182 2.64 -9.65 -4.01
N ALA A 183 1.89 -8.97 -4.88
CA ALA A 183 2.06 -7.54 -5.05
C ALA A 183 1.42 -6.83 -3.85
N PRO A 184 2.19 -6.07 -3.06
CA PRO A 184 1.66 -5.43 -1.85
C PRO A 184 0.67 -4.32 -2.21
N THR A 185 -0.17 -3.97 -1.21
CA THR A 185 -1.04 -2.80 -1.34
C THR A 185 -0.22 -1.52 -1.51
N MET A 186 -0.73 -0.63 -2.36
CA MET A 186 -0.22 0.74 -2.54
C MET A 186 -0.89 1.73 -1.56
N LEU A 187 -1.90 1.27 -0.81
CA LEU A 187 -2.58 2.10 0.19
C LEU A 187 -1.65 2.35 1.39
N GLY A 188 -1.54 3.61 1.79
CA GLY A 188 -0.63 4.03 2.86
C GLY A 188 0.85 4.08 2.47
N VAL A 189 1.18 3.95 1.18
CA VAL A 189 2.56 4.05 0.67
C VAL A 189 2.93 5.52 0.48
N SER A 190 4.12 5.93 0.96
CA SER A 190 4.60 7.29 0.78
C SER A 190 5.06 7.56 -0.66
N PRO A 191 5.09 8.82 -1.12
CA PRO A 191 5.67 9.16 -2.43
C PRO A 191 7.10 8.64 -2.61
N LEU A 192 7.93 8.74 -1.59
CA LEU A 192 9.31 8.27 -1.63
C LEU A 192 9.38 6.74 -1.76
N ASP A 193 8.52 5.99 -1.05
CA ASP A 193 8.44 4.53 -1.22
C ASP A 193 8.12 4.14 -2.66
N VAL A 194 7.23 4.89 -3.32
CA VAL A 194 6.87 4.67 -4.73
C VAL A 194 8.08 4.90 -5.63
N ALA A 195 8.75 6.03 -5.46
CA ALA A 195 9.90 6.40 -6.30
C ALA A 195 11.07 5.43 -6.15
N GLU A 196 11.38 5.03 -4.92
CA GLU A 196 12.44 4.07 -4.64
C GLU A 196 12.09 2.68 -5.16
N ALA A 197 10.86 2.19 -4.92
CA ALA A 197 10.43 0.92 -5.47
C ALA A 197 10.50 0.89 -7.01
N ILE A 198 10.13 1.98 -7.67
CA ILE A 198 10.29 2.11 -9.13
C ILE A 198 11.78 2.00 -9.51
N LYS A 199 12.66 2.74 -8.82
CA LYS A 199 14.10 2.69 -9.14
C LYS A 199 14.68 1.29 -8.98
N ILE A 200 14.41 0.63 -7.85
CA ILE A 200 15.09 -0.62 -7.47
C ILE A 200 14.44 -1.89 -8.01
N GLY A 201 13.14 -1.88 -8.29
CA GLY A 201 12.41 -3.06 -8.75
C GLY A 201 12.42 -4.22 -7.74
N PRO A 202 11.86 -4.06 -6.51
CA PRO A 202 11.96 -5.07 -5.46
C PRO A 202 11.20 -6.36 -5.81
N GLY A 203 11.83 -7.50 -5.58
CA GLY A 203 11.23 -8.81 -5.79
C GLY A 203 10.91 -9.10 -7.26
N GLN A 204 9.63 -9.24 -7.59
CA GLN A 204 9.16 -9.49 -8.96
C GLN A 204 8.90 -8.20 -9.77
N MET A 205 8.97 -7.05 -9.12
CA MET A 205 8.80 -5.78 -9.80
C MET A 205 10.03 -5.50 -10.68
N PRO A 206 9.88 -5.16 -11.96
CA PRO A 206 11.04 -4.82 -12.77
C PRO A 206 11.63 -3.47 -12.33
N PRO A 207 12.98 -3.31 -12.39
CA PRO A 207 13.60 -1.99 -12.25
C PRO A 207 12.99 -1.00 -13.26
N GLY A 208 12.75 0.24 -12.80
CA GLY A 208 11.99 1.22 -13.59
C GLY A 208 10.49 1.05 -13.51
N GLY A 209 9.98 0.06 -12.74
CA GLY A 209 8.54 -0.14 -12.50
C GLY A 209 7.73 -0.46 -13.76
N GLY A 210 8.37 -0.90 -14.83
CA GLY A 210 7.72 -1.10 -16.13
C GLY A 210 7.46 0.19 -16.91
N ILE A 211 7.98 1.33 -16.45
CA ILE A 211 7.89 2.61 -17.17
C ILE A 211 8.86 2.58 -18.37
N PRO A 212 8.39 2.80 -19.60
CA PRO A 212 9.27 2.81 -20.76
C PRO A 212 10.38 3.86 -20.65
N ASN A 213 11.61 3.48 -21.00
CA ASN A 213 12.80 4.35 -21.02
C ASN A 213 13.07 5.05 -19.67
N TYR A 214 12.71 4.42 -18.56
CA TYR A 214 12.96 4.99 -17.23
C TYR A 214 14.46 5.16 -16.97
N THR A 215 14.83 6.37 -16.61
CA THR A 215 16.16 6.72 -16.10
C THR A 215 15.98 7.62 -14.87
N PRO A 216 16.50 7.25 -13.69
CA PRO A 216 16.16 7.92 -12.44
C PRO A 216 16.56 9.41 -12.35
N THR A 217 17.47 9.85 -13.22
CA THR A 217 17.95 11.25 -13.30
C THR A 217 17.35 12.03 -14.47
N ASP A 218 16.61 11.38 -15.36
CA ASP A 218 15.97 12.05 -16.49
C ASP A 218 14.74 12.84 -16.05
N ALA A 219 14.61 14.07 -16.56
CA ALA A 219 13.54 14.97 -16.20
C ALA A 219 12.12 14.44 -16.53
N GLN A 220 11.97 13.66 -17.63
CA GLN A 220 10.68 13.05 -17.97
C GLN A 220 10.34 11.90 -17.00
N SER A 221 11.35 11.08 -16.66
CA SER A 221 11.18 10.00 -15.68
C SER A 221 10.82 10.53 -14.30
N ILE A 222 11.45 11.63 -13.86
CA ILE A 222 11.09 12.31 -12.60
C ILE A 222 9.65 12.82 -12.64
N ARG A 223 9.22 13.44 -13.75
CA ARG A 223 7.80 13.85 -13.90
C ARG A 223 6.85 12.67 -13.84
N ASN A 224 7.14 11.59 -14.56
CA ASN A 224 6.31 10.38 -14.57
C ASN A 224 6.19 9.77 -13.16
N VAL A 225 7.28 9.74 -12.40
CA VAL A 225 7.27 9.27 -11.00
C VAL A 225 6.45 10.18 -10.11
N ASN A 226 6.56 11.51 -10.26
CA ASN A 226 5.73 12.48 -9.53
C ASN A 226 4.24 12.28 -9.85
N ASP A 227 3.88 12.07 -11.12
CA ASP A 227 2.51 11.82 -11.56
C ASP A 227 1.95 10.52 -10.95
N ILE A 228 2.72 9.42 -11.01
CA ILE A 228 2.34 8.14 -10.38
C ILE A 228 2.20 8.30 -8.86
N ALA A 229 3.13 8.98 -8.21
CA ALA A 229 3.08 9.23 -6.78
C ALA A 229 1.84 10.06 -6.39
N ALA A 230 1.49 11.09 -7.20
CA ALA A 230 0.29 11.89 -7.00
C ALA A 230 -0.99 11.03 -7.10
N TYR A 231 -1.07 10.13 -8.10
CA TYR A 231 -2.18 9.21 -8.21
C TYR A 231 -2.27 8.24 -7.02
N VAL A 232 -1.15 7.65 -6.58
CA VAL A 232 -1.12 6.78 -5.39
C VAL A 232 -1.57 7.52 -4.13
N GLN A 233 -1.17 8.78 -3.95
CA GLN A 233 -1.67 9.61 -2.85
C GLN A 233 -3.18 9.88 -2.96
N ALA A 234 -3.68 10.11 -4.17
CA ALA A 234 -5.11 10.30 -4.40
C ALA A 234 -5.93 9.03 -4.09
N LEU A 235 -5.38 7.82 -4.34
CA LEU A 235 -5.98 6.57 -3.89
C LEU A 235 -6.09 6.50 -2.36
N ASN A 236 -5.08 6.98 -1.64
CA ASN A 236 -5.03 6.97 -0.17
C ASN A 236 -6.07 7.91 0.47
N THR A 237 -6.40 9.01 -0.19
CA THR A 237 -7.32 10.03 0.33
C THR A 237 -8.79 9.79 -0.04
N ASN A 238 -9.11 8.67 -0.71
CA ASN A 238 -10.44 8.38 -1.27
C ASN A 238 -10.97 9.46 -2.23
N ASN A 239 -10.16 10.41 -2.66
CA ASN A 239 -10.57 11.48 -3.57
C ASN A 239 -10.95 10.98 -4.97
N LEU A 240 -10.56 9.75 -5.31
CA LEU A 240 -10.91 9.10 -6.58
C LEU A 240 -12.11 8.17 -6.45
N ASN A 241 -12.58 7.90 -5.25
CA ASN A 241 -13.75 7.08 -5.00
C ASN A 241 -15.02 7.95 -5.14
N ARG A 242 -15.66 7.90 -6.31
CA ARG A 242 -16.85 8.70 -6.65
C ARG A 242 -18.17 8.05 -6.25
N GLY A 243 -18.17 6.99 -5.49
CA GLY A 243 -19.40 6.31 -5.14
C GLY A 243 -19.29 5.39 -3.93
N GLY A 244 -20.37 5.33 -3.16
CA GLY A 244 -20.52 4.41 -2.04
C GLY A 244 -19.75 4.76 -0.77
N ALA A 245 -20.08 4.09 0.32
CA ALA A 245 -19.34 4.16 1.56
C ALA A 245 -18.03 3.36 1.42
N PRO A 246 -16.87 3.89 1.85
CA PRO A 246 -15.62 3.16 1.79
C PRO A 246 -15.66 1.96 2.76
N ILE A 247 -15.58 0.74 2.22
CA ILE A 247 -15.53 -0.50 3.03
C ILE A 247 -14.08 -0.97 3.24
N GLY A 248 -13.18 0.00 3.43
CA GLY A 248 -11.77 -0.25 3.75
C GLY A 248 -10.86 -0.53 2.58
N GLY A 249 -11.31 -0.42 1.32
CA GLY A 249 -10.47 -0.59 0.12
C GLY A 249 -9.78 -1.96 0.05
N LYS A 250 -10.42 -3.00 0.57
CA LYS A 250 -9.81 -4.34 0.69
C LYS A 250 -9.89 -5.17 -0.60
N GLY A 251 -10.38 -4.56 -1.67
CA GLY A 251 -10.48 -5.19 -2.99
C GLY A 251 -11.87 -5.76 -3.30
N PRO A 252 -12.07 -6.25 -4.53
CA PRO A 252 -13.40 -6.56 -5.06
C PRO A 252 -14.09 -7.75 -4.37
N VAL A 253 -13.35 -8.64 -3.72
CA VAL A 253 -13.96 -9.85 -3.10
C VAL A 253 -14.80 -9.50 -1.86
N PRO A 254 -14.28 -8.78 -0.84
CA PRO A 254 -15.10 -8.35 0.29
C PRO A 254 -16.21 -7.39 -0.10
N GLU A 255 -15.93 -6.47 -1.02
CA GLU A 255 -16.90 -5.49 -1.51
C GLU A 255 -18.01 -6.15 -2.30
N GLY A 256 -17.68 -7.08 -3.19
CA GLY A 256 -18.62 -7.91 -3.91
C GLY A 256 -19.48 -8.78 -3.00
N PHE A 257 -18.88 -9.39 -1.97
CA PHE A 257 -19.61 -10.20 -0.99
C PHE A 257 -20.70 -9.38 -0.28
N VAL A 258 -20.39 -8.18 0.19
CA VAL A 258 -21.37 -7.28 0.82
C VAL A 258 -22.48 -6.91 -0.16
N ALA A 259 -22.15 -6.54 -1.41
CA ALA A 259 -23.13 -6.22 -2.44
C ALA A 259 -24.06 -7.40 -2.74
N TRP A 260 -23.52 -8.61 -2.84
CA TRP A 260 -24.29 -9.83 -3.09
C TRP A 260 -25.21 -10.18 -1.92
N VAL A 261 -24.72 -10.20 -0.69
CA VAL A 261 -25.52 -10.54 0.49
C VAL A 261 -26.66 -9.55 0.70
N ILE A 262 -26.38 -8.25 0.62
CA ILE A 262 -27.40 -7.22 0.80
C ILE A 262 -28.33 -7.17 -0.43
N GLY A 263 -27.78 -7.16 -1.65
CA GLY A 263 -28.58 -7.04 -2.88
C GLY A 263 -29.49 -8.23 -3.10
N LEU A 264 -28.97 -9.46 -3.02
CA LEU A 264 -29.79 -10.68 -3.14
C LEU A 264 -30.74 -10.85 -1.97
N GLY A 265 -30.31 -10.54 -0.74
CA GLY A 265 -31.16 -10.60 0.43
C GLY A 265 -32.39 -9.70 0.30
N LEU A 266 -32.19 -8.46 -0.14
CA LEU A 266 -33.29 -7.52 -0.42
C LEU A 266 -34.18 -8.03 -1.56
N LEU A 267 -33.60 -8.56 -2.64
CA LEU A 267 -34.35 -9.09 -3.76
C LEU A 267 -35.25 -10.26 -3.32
N VAL A 268 -34.72 -11.20 -2.55
CA VAL A 268 -35.49 -12.34 -2.02
C VAL A 268 -36.62 -11.86 -1.11
N LEU A 269 -36.40 -10.85 -0.27
CA LEU A 269 -37.43 -10.25 0.57
C LEU A 269 -38.55 -9.60 -0.26
N VAL A 270 -38.19 -8.88 -1.32
CA VAL A 270 -39.16 -8.25 -2.23
C VAL A 270 -39.97 -9.31 -2.96
N ILE A 271 -39.33 -10.34 -3.52
CA ILE A 271 -40.01 -11.45 -4.22
C ILE A 271 -40.98 -12.18 -3.27
N ARG A 272 -40.54 -12.49 -2.05
CA ARG A 272 -41.40 -13.12 -1.04
C ARG A 272 -42.57 -12.24 -0.67
N TRP A 273 -42.36 -10.93 -0.52
CA TRP A 273 -43.46 -9.98 -0.21
C TRP A 273 -44.48 -9.88 -1.37
N LEU A 274 -44.01 -9.89 -2.59
CA LEU A 274 -44.89 -9.89 -3.78
C LEU A 274 -45.64 -11.23 -3.89
N GLY A 275 -44.95 -12.36 -3.69
CA GLY A 275 -45.55 -13.71 -3.80
C GLY A 275 -46.56 -14.04 -2.68
N THR A 276 -46.54 -13.35 -1.54
CA THR A 276 -47.50 -13.54 -0.45
C THR A 276 -48.81 -12.71 -0.64
N ARG A 277 -48.94 -11.99 -1.74
CA ARG A 277 -50.12 -11.16 -2.04
C ARG A 277 -51.18 -11.83 -2.95
N HIS A 278 -50.97 -13.11 -3.28
CA HIS A 278 -51.97 -13.93 -4.02
C HIS A 278 -52.64 -14.93 -3.09
#